data_c9eeccbf6d3e0aade5b5db285dc91acb
#
_entry.id   c9eeccbf6d3e0aade5b5db285dc91acb
#
_cell.length_a   1.000
_cell.length_b   1.000
_cell.length_c   1.000
_cell.angle_alpha   90.00
_cell.angle_beta   90.00
_cell.angle_gamma   90.00
#
_symmetry.space_group_name_H-M   'P 1'
#
loop_
_entity.id
_entity.type
_entity.pdbx_description
1 polymer ?
#
loop_
_entity_poly.entity_id
_entity_poly.type
_entity_poly.pdbx_seq_one_letter_code
_entity_poly.pdbx_strand_id
1 'polypeptide(L)'
;MSACTPELQQLGDDGKPLPKLYDLANQDSATVQFRVLDAVNALRSSAGHSNVSLNAQLTAAAATHSRDMSLQNRPWHFGSDGSSPLDRVERVGYKQQLIGE
;
A
#
# COMPACT_ATOMS: atom_id res chain seq x y z
N MET A 1 18.55 -31.35 11.70
CA MET A 1 17.22 -30.94 11.23
C MET A 1 16.58 -30.02 12.26
N SER A 2 16.45 -28.76 11.99
CA SER A 2 15.68 -27.86 12.84
C SER A 2 14.20 -28.09 12.55
N ALA A 3 13.46 -28.63 13.51
CA ALA A 3 12.02 -28.66 13.42
C ALA A 3 11.49 -27.22 13.53
N CYS A 4 10.79 -26.72 12.51
CA CYS A 4 10.01 -25.51 12.66
C CYS A 4 8.91 -25.74 13.68
N THR A 5 9.09 -25.24 14.88
CA THR A 5 8.01 -25.17 15.87
C THR A 5 7.03 -24.11 15.38
N PRO A 6 5.75 -24.45 15.14
CA PRO A 6 4.77 -23.42 14.80
C PRO A 6 4.69 -22.41 15.95
N GLU A 7 4.77 -21.14 15.64
CA GLU A 7 4.54 -20.07 16.61
C GLU A 7 3.16 -20.26 17.22
N LEU A 8 3.13 -20.40 18.56
CA LEU A 8 1.86 -20.43 19.28
C LEU A 8 1.23 -19.04 19.18
N GLN A 9 0.09 -18.97 18.52
CA GLN A 9 -0.66 -17.75 18.37
C GLN A 9 -1.29 -17.38 19.70
N GLN A 10 -0.98 -16.18 20.21
CA GLN A 10 -1.60 -15.67 21.42
C GLN A 10 -3.04 -15.27 21.14
N LEU A 11 -3.92 -15.65 22.06
CA LEU A 11 -5.34 -15.34 21.97
C LEU A 11 -5.67 -14.20 22.93
N GLY A 12 -6.59 -13.33 22.50
CA GLY A 12 -7.20 -12.33 23.36
C GLY A 12 -8.26 -12.94 24.30
N ASP A 13 -8.80 -12.11 25.16
CA ASP A 13 -9.84 -12.52 26.11
C ASP A 13 -11.13 -13.00 25.44
N ASP A 14 -11.34 -12.60 24.17
CA ASP A 14 -12.46 -13.01 23.34
C ASP A 14 -12.21 -14.35 22.61
N GLY A 15 -11.08 -15.00 22.87
CA GLY A 15 -10.67 -16.25 22.22
C GLY A 15 -10.17 -16.09 20.78
N LYS A 16 -10.06 -14.87 20.28
CA LYS A 16 -9.56 -14.60 18.92
C LYS A 16 -8.07 -14.31 18.93
N PRO A 17 -7.37 -14.57 17.81
CA PRO A 17 -5.97 -14.20 17.69
C PRO A 17 -5.72 -12.72 17.93
N LEU A 18 -4.69 -12.41 18.71
CA LEU A 18 -4.26 -11.02 18.90
C LEU A 18 -3.74 -10.46 17.58
N PRO A 19 -3.97 -9.16 17.32
CA PRO A 19 -3.39 -8.49 16.15
C PRO A 19 -1.88 -8.62 16.13
N LYS A 20 -1.33 -8.95 14.96
CA LYS A 20 0.10 -9.04 14.74
C LYS A 20 0.58 -7.79 14.04
N LEU A 21 1.60 -7.12 14.59
CA LEU A 21 2.20 -5.96 13.94
C LEU A 21 2.98 -6.41 12.71
N TYR A 22 2.73 -5.75 11.60
CA TYR A 22 3.48 -5.95 10.37
C TYR A 22 4.69 -5.03 10.36
N ASP A 23 5.88 -5.60 10.28
CA ASP A 23 7.14 -4.84 10.29
C ASP A 23 7.45 -4.33 8.88
N LEU A 24 6.95 -3.14 8.56
CA LEU A 24 7.17 -2.49 7.26
C LEU A 24 8.63 -2.07 7.06
N ALA A 25 9.35 -1.75 8.13
CA ALA A 25 10.73 -1.27 8.03
C ALA A 25 11.68 -2.31 7.48
N ASN A 26 11.41 -3.59 7.72
CA ASN A 26 12.24 -4.72 7.27
C ASN A 26 11.70 -5.41 6.02
N GLN A 27 10.69 -4.82 5.36
CA GLN A 27 10.13 -5.36 4.14
C GLN A 27 10.67 -4.62 2.92
N ASP A 28 10.87 -5.37 1.83
CA ASP A 28 11.13 -4.79 0.54
C ASP A 28 9.87 -4.07 0.02
N SER A 29 10.05 -2.84 -0.42
CA SER A 29 8.97 -1.98 -0.90
C SER A 29 8.17 -2.62 -2.06
N ALA A 30 8.87 -3.27 -3.00
CA ALA A 30 8.20 -3.95 -4.10
C ALA A 30 7.34 -5.13 -3.60
N THR A 31 7.83 -5.89 -2.64
CA THR A 31 7.09 -6.99 -2.03
C THR A 31 5.81 -6.49 -1.37
N VAL A 32 5.86 -5.38 -0.64
CA VAL A 32 4.68 -4.76 -0.01
C VAL A 32 3.66 -4.35 -1.06
N GLN A 33 4.12 -3.70 -2.15
CA GLN A 33 3.24 -3.26 -3.23
C GLN A 33 2.53 -4.45 -3.89
N PHE A 34 3.23 -5.54 -4.17
CA PHE A 34 2.62 -6.74 -4.75
C PHE A 34 1.63 -7.42 -3.81
N ARG A 35 1.91 -7.45 -2.51
CA ARG A 35 0.97 -7.98 -1.51
C ARG A 35 -0.31 -7.16 -1.44
N VAL A 36 -0.21 -5.84 -1.50
CA VAL A 36 -1.37 -4.95 -1.55
C VAL A 36 -2.16 -5.18 -2.82
N LEU A 37 -1.48 -5.29 -3.97
CA LEU A 37 -2.11 -5.59 -5.25
C LEU A 37 -2.88 -6.90 -5.21
N ASP A 38 -2.28 -7.96 -4.68
CA ASP A 38 -2.92 -9.27 -4.54
C ASP A 38 -4.16 -9.20 -3.65
N ALA A 39 -4.08 -8.48 -2.54
CA ALA A 39 -5.21 -8.29 -1.62
C ALA A 39 -6.37 -7.53 -2.30
N VAL A 40 -6.06 -6.45 -3.01
CA VAL A 40 -7.04 -5.67 -3.78
C VAL A 40 -7.70 -6.55 -4.84
N ASN A 41 -6.91 -7.32 -5.60
CA ASN A 41 -7.42 -8.18 -6.66
C ASN A 41 -8.25 -9.36 -6.12
N ALA A 42 -7.91 -9.88 -4.96
CA ALA A 42 -8.72 -10.89 -4.30
C ALA A 42 -10.13 -10.35 -3.97
N LEU A 43 -10.21 -9.14 -3.42
CA LEU A 43 -11.49 -8.47 -3.15
C LEU A 43 -12.26 -8.17 -4.43
N ARG A 44 -11.57 -7.68 -5.45
CA ARG A 44 -12.19 -7.37 -6.75
C ARG A 44 -12.77 -8.63 -7.40
N SER A 45 -12.00 -9.70 -7.44
CA SER A 45 -12.45 -10.99 -7.99
C SER A 45 -13.67 -11.53 -7.25
N SER A 46 -13.67 -11.45 -5.92
CA SER A 46 -14.84 -11.86 -5.11
C SER A 46 -16.08 -11.03 -5.39
N ALA A 47 -15.92 -9.78 -5.80
CA ALA A 47 -17.02 -8.89 -6.17
C ALA A 47 -17.40 -8.98 -7.67
N GLY A 48 -16.74 -9.85 -8.44
CA GLY A 48 -17.01 -10.01 -9.87
C GLY A 48 -16.37 -8.95 -10.76
N HIS A 49 -15.38 -8.22 -10.26
CA HIS A 49 -14.64 -7.22 -11.02
C HIS A 49 -13.33 -7.78 -11.57
N SER A 50 -12.86 -7.23 -12.68
CA SER A 50 -11.58 -7.59 -13.26
C SER A 50 -10.41 -7.12 -12.37
N ASN A 51 -9.29 -7.82 -12.47
CA ASN A 51 -8.07 -7.45 -11.75
C ASN A 51 -7.50 -6.13 -12.26
N VAL A 52 -6.84 -5.40 -11.35
CA VAL A 52 -6.05 -4.21 -11.69
C VAL A 52 -4.56 -4.58 -11.72
N SER A 53 -3.78 -3.75 -12.41
CA SER A 53 -2.32 -3.90 -12.51
C SER A 53 -1.64 -2.65 -11.98
N LEU A 54 -0.40 -2.80 -11.53
CA LEU A 54 0.44 -1.67 -11.21
C LEU A 54 0.72 -0.85 -12.47
N ASN A 55 0.70 0.47 -12.32
CA ASN A 55 1.05 1.42 -13.37
C ASN A 55 2.32 2.17 -12.95
N ALA A 56 3.33 2.18 -13.82
CA ALA A 56 4.63 2.78 -13.49
C ALA A 56 4.54 4.27 -13.15
N GLN A 57 3.71 5.03 -13.85
CA GLN A 57 3.54 6.47 -13.61
C GLN A 57 2.85 6.71 -12.27
N LEU A 58 1.76 6.00 -11.99
CA LEU A 58 1.06 6.12 -10.71
C LEU A 58 1.94 5.63 -9.54
N THR A 59 2.72 4.59 -9.73
CA THR A 59 3.67 4.10 -8.74
C THR A 59 4.73 5.15 -8.44
N ALA A 60 5.27 5.82 -9.44
CA ALA A 60 6.25 6.88 -9.27
C ALA A 60 5.65 8.09 -8.52
N ALA A 61 4.44 8.50 -8.88
CA ALA A 61 3.75 9.58 -8.19
C ALA A 61 3.50 9.24 -6.71
N ALA A 62 3.05 8.03 -6.43
CA ALA A 62 2.81 7.55 -5.07
C ALA A 62 4.10 7.50 -4.25
N ALA A 63 5.20 6.99 -4.82
CA ALA A 63 6.49 6.90 -4.15
C ALA A 63 7.04 8.29 -3.78
N THR A 64 6.95 9.25 -4.69
CA THR A 64 7.38 10.63 -4.47
C THR A 64 6.58 11.27 -3.34
N HIS A 65 5.27 11.11 -3.35
CA HIS A 65 4.40 11.67 -2.31
C HIS A 65 4.61 10.99 -0.96
N SER A 66 4.77 9.68 -0.94
CA SER A 66 5.06 8.93 0.30
C SER A 66 6.35 9.41 0.95
N ARG A 67 7.38 9.65 0.15
CA ARG A 67 8.66 10.22 0.63
C ARG A 67 8.46 11.63 1.20
N ASP A 68 7.71 12.47 0.50
CA ASP A 68 7.40 13.82 0.94
C ASP A 68 6.67 13.81 2.29
N MET A 69 5.64 12.99 2.43
CA MET A 69 4.93 12.83 3.70
C MET A 69 5.86 12.38 4.83
N SER A 70 6.75 11.44 4.55
CA SER A 70 7.70 10.92 5.53
C SER A 70 8.70 11.98 5.97
N LEU A 71 9.29 12.72 5.03
CA LEU A 71 10.27 13.77 5.31
C LEU A 71 9.66 14.95 6.07
N GLN A 72 8.42 15.29 5.77
CA GLN A 72 7.70 16.39 6.42
C GLN A 72 7.00 15.95 7.71
N ASN A 73 6.95 14.64 7.98
CA ASN A 73 6.17 14.06 9.07
C ASN A 73 4.71 14.55 9.05
N ARG A 74 4.14 14.62 7.85
CA ARG A 74 2.82 15.21 7.61
C ARG A 74 2.04 14.35 6.60
N PRO A 75 1.31 13.34 7.05
CA PRO A 75 0.46 12.53 6.17
C PRO A 75 -0.75 13.35 5.71
N TRP A 76 -0.79 13.66 4.43
CA TRP A 76 -1.86 14.47 3.84
C TRP A 76 -1.94 14.24 2.33
N HIS A 77 -3.10 14.54 1.75
CA HIS A 77 -3.32 14.41 0.31
C HIS A 77 -2.53 15.43 -0.51
N PHE A 78 -2.28 16.61 0.04
CA PHE A 78 -1.52 17.64 -0.65
C PHE A 78 -0.03 17.50 -0.36
N GLY A 79 0.79 17.75 -1.39
CA GLY A 79 2.24 17.78 -1.25
C GLY A 79 2.72 18.96 -0.41
N SER A 80 4.00 18.91 0.02
CA SER A 80 4.62 20.01 0.77
C SER A 80 4.69 21.32 -0.02
N ASP A 81 4.63 21.25 -1.34
CA ASP A 81 4.55 22.38 -2.26
C ASP A 81 3.11 22.84 -2.57
N GLY A 82 2.12 22.25 -1.91
CA GLY A 82 0.71 22.55 -2.14
C GLY A 82 0.07 21.83 -3.32
N SER A 83 0.81 20.92 -4.00
CA SER A 83 0.28 20.20 -5.15
C SER A 83 -0.80 19.19 -4.74
N SER A 84 -1.84 19.10 -5.59
CA SER A 84 -2.93 18.14 -5.41
C SER A 84 -2.56 16.75 -5.92
N PRO A 85 -3.37 15.71 -5.61
CA PRO A 85 -3.24 14.40 -6.24
C PRO A 85 -3.26 14.46 -7.77
N LEU A 86 -4.10 15.28 -8.35
CA LEU A 86 -4.17 15.46 -9.80
C LEU A 86 -2.87 16.05 -10.36
N ASP A 87 -2.35 17.12 -9.73
CA ASP A 87 -1.05 17.70 -10.12
C ASP A 87 0.07 16.67 -10.10
N ARG A 88 0.06 15.83 -9.10
CA ARG A 88 1.07 14.79 -8.89
C ARG A 88 1.09 13.76 -10.01
N VAL A 89 -0.09 13.28 -10.43
CA VAL A 89 -0.18 12.30 -11.52
C VAL A 89 0.08 12.92 -12.88
N GLU A 90 -0.29 14.18 -13.08
CA GLU A 90 0.02 14.92 -14.30
C GLU A 90 1.53 15.14 -14.47
N ARG A 91 2.25 15.43 -13.39
CA ARG A 91 3.72 15.62 -13.41
C ARG A 91 4.48 14.40 -13.93
N VAL A 92 3.96 13.20 -13.70
CA VAL A 92 4.57 11.95 -14.20
C VAL A 92 4.05 11.55 -15.57
N GLY A 93 3.21 12.37 -16.19
CA GLY A 93 2.69 12.14 -17.53
C GLY A 93 1.51 11.18 -17.61
N TYR A 94 0.84 10.90 -16.50
CA TYR A 94 -0.35 10.06 -16.50
C TYR A 94 -1.51 10.80 -17.16
N LYS A 95 -2.04 10.22 -18.24
CA LYS A 95 -3.04 10.87 -19.09
C LYS A 95 -4.47 10.38 -18.87
N GLN A 96 -4.65 9.33 -18.08
CA GLN A 96 -5.96 8.77 -17.81
C GLN A 96 -6.67 9.57 -16.71
N GLN A 97 -7.98 9.36 -16.60
CA GLN A 97 -8.77 10.03 -15.57
C GLN A 97 -8.40 9.52 -14.18
N LEU A 98 -8.09 10.44 -13.27
CA LEU A 98 -7.95 10.14 -11.84
C LEU A 98 -9.34 10.23 -11.19
N ILE A 99 -9.80 9.11 -10.63
CA ILE A 99 -11.12 9.03 -9.99
C ILE A 99 -11.01 9.22 -8.47
N GLY A 100 -9.90 8.81 -7.89
CA GLY A 100 -9.70 8.90 -6.46
C GLY A 100 -8.28 8.53 -6.05
N GLU A 101 -8.04 8.68 -4.76
CA GLU A 101 -6.74 8.40 -4.15
C GLU A 101 -6.96 7.71 -2.81
#